data_4af786930bace2d384b93f2b9feba180
#
_entry.id   4af786930bace2d384b93f2b9feba180
#
_cell.length_a   1.000
_cell.length_b   1.000
_cell.length_c   1.000
_cell.angle_alpha   90.00
_cell.angle_beta   90.00
_cell.angle_gamma   90.00
#
_symmetry.space_group_name_H-M   'P 1'
#
loop_
_entity.id
_entity.type
_entity.pdbx_description
1 polymer ?
#
loop_
_entity_poly.entity_id
_entity_poly.type
_entity_poly.pdbx_seq_one_letter_code
_entity_poly.pdbx_strand_id
1 'polypeptide(L)'
;VLDSALMRPGRFDRQVTVDAPDIKGRLSILEVHARNKKLQDDLTLESIARRTPGFTGADLANLLNEAAILTARRRKDSIGISEIDDSVDRIVAGMEGSPLTDGRSKRLIAYHEVGHALIGSLVKAHDPVQKVTVIPRGQAKGLTWFTPDDEQTLVSRAQLKARIMGALGGRAAEDVVFGKGEITTGAGGDFQQVASMARQMVTRFGMSNLGPIALE
;
A
#
# COMPACT_ATOMS: atom_id res chain seq x y z
N VAL A 1 8.20 8.25 23.12
CA VAL A 1 7.49 7.75 24.32
C VAL A 1 7.61 8.83 25.38
N LEU A 2 6.48 9.40 25.82
CA LEU A 2 6.46 10.41 26.88
C LEU A 2 6.59 9.73 28.25
N ASP A 3 7.27 10.40 29.20
CA ASP A 3 7.34 9.95 30.59
C ASP A 3 5.92 9.95 31.20
N SER A 4 5.59 8.89 31.92
CA SER A 4 4.30 8.72 32.60
C SER A 4 3.98 9.87 33.58
N ALA A 5 5.00 10.52 34.13
CA ALA A 5 4.84 11.69 34.97
C ALA A 5 4.27 12.92 34.25
N LEU A 6 4.46 13.02 32.93
CA LEU A 6 3.87 14.08 32.10
C LEU A 6 2.39 13.88 31.82
N MET A 7 1.90 12.64 31.95
CA MET A 7 0.49 12.26 31.66
C MET A 7 -0.42 12.41 32.88
N ARG A 8 0.07 12.94 34.00
CA ARG A 8 -0.72 13.14 35.22
C ARG A 8 -1.67 14.34 35.08
N PRO A 9 -2.82 14.33 35.80
CA PRO A 9 -3.74 15.48 35.86
C PRO A 9 -3.03 16.80 36.17
N GLY A 10 -3.38 17.84 35.43
CA GLY A 10 -2.76 19.17 35.54
C GLY A 10 -1.52 19.36 34.63
N ARG A 11 -1.19 18.34 33.79
CA ARG A 11 -0.14 18.40 32.76
C ARG A 11 -0.76 18.02 31.42
N PHE A 12 -0.29 16.97 30.73
CA PHE A 12 -0.90 16.43 29.52
C PHE A 12 -1.98 15.40 29.91
N ASP A 13 -3.06 15.85 30.46
CA ASP A 13 -4.12 15.03 31.06
C ASP A 13 -5.21 14.58 30.06
N ARG A 14 -5.16 15.09 28.83
CA ARG A 14 -6.06 14.68 27.75
C ARG A 14 -5.29 14.18 26.55
N GLN A 15 -5.72 13.02 26.03
CA GLN A 15 -5.23 12.45 24.81
C GLN A 15 -6.30 12.58 23.73
N VAL A 16 -5.94 13.20 22.62
CA VAL A 16 -6.79 13.28 21.43
C VAL A 16 -6.09 12.46 20.33
N THR A 17 -6.72 11.37 19.92
CA THR A 17 -6.25 10.59 18.78
C THR A 17 -6.64 11.32 17.51
N VAL A 18 -5.66 11.53 16.63
CA VAL A 18 -5.87 12.07 15.29
C VAL A 18 -5.66 10.94 14.31
N ASP A 19 -6.75 10.38 13.82
CA ASP A 19 -6.72 9.31 12.83
C ASP A 19 -6.36 9.84 11.43
N ALA A 20 -6.00 8.92 10.53
CA ALA A 20 -5.84 9.27 9.12
C ALA A 20 -7.18 9.83 8.56
N PRO A 21 -7.13 10.88 7.71
CA PRO A 21 -8.31 11.52 7.20
C PRO A 21 -9.10 10.61 6.25
N ASP A 22 -10.43 10.73 6.28
CA ASP A 22 -11.33 10.18 5.27
C ASP A 22 -11.13 10.88 3.91
N ILE A 23 -11.82 10.43 2.87
CA ILE A 23 -11.69 11.01 1.52
C ILE A 23 -12.00 12.51 1.48
N LYS A 24 -12.96 12.98 2.28
CA LYS A 24 -13.32 14.42 2.36
C LYS A 24 -12.23 15.20 3.06
N GLY A 25 -11.71 14.67 4.15
CA GLY A 25 -10.57 15.23 4.87
C GLY A 25 -9.33 15.32 4.00
N ARG A 26 -9.02 14.24 3.21
CA ARG A 26 -7.91 14.27 2.26
C ARG A 26 -8.09 15.33 1.18
N LEU A 27 -9.32 15.47 0.65
CA LEU A 27 -9.62 16.52 -0.33
C LEU A 27 -9.34 17.91 0.26
N SER A 28 -9.86 18.20 1.45
CA SER A 28 -9.63 19.51 2.11
C SER A 28 -8.15 19.79 2.39
N ILE A 29 -7.37 18.75 2.76
CA ILE A 29 -5.94 18.88 2.96
C ILE A 29 -5.23 19.16 1.62
N LEU A 30 -5.60 18.44 0.56
CA LEU A 30 -5.07 18.66 -0.79
C LEU A 30 -5.37 20.07 -1.28
N GLU A 31 -6.55 20.62 -1.05
CA GLU A 31 -6.92 22.00 -1.40
C GLU A 31 -5.98 23.02 -0.75
N VAL A 32 -5.62 22.81 0.53
CA VAL A 32 -4.67 23.70 1.21
C VAL A 32 -3.28 23.63 0.58
N HIS A 33 -2.77 22.44 0.29
CA HIS A 33 -1.42 22.24 -0.22
C HIS A 33 -1.28 22.46 -1.74
N ALA A 34 -2.39 22.50 -2.48
CA ALA A 34 -2.41 22.77 -3.91
C ALA A 34 -2.41 24.26 -4.26
N ARG A 35 -2.68 25.16 -3.31
CA ARG A 35 -2.87 26.63 -3.57
C ARG A 35 -1.76 27.27 -4.38
N ASN A 36 -0.51 26.82 -4.20
CA ASN A 36 0.67 27.36 -4.87
C ASN A 36 1.22 26.43 -5.96
N LYS A 37 0.40 25.51 -6.45
CA LYS A 37 0.81 24.49 -7.43
C LYS A 37 -0.12 24.55 -8.63
N LYS A 38 0.47 24.47 -9.83
CA LYS A 38 -0.31 24.44 -11.06
C LYS A 38 -0.59 23.00 -11.44
N LEU A 39 -1.86 22.62 -11.41
CA LEU A 39 -2.34 21.31 -11.86
C LEU A 39 -2.76 21.39 -13.33
N GLN A 40 -2.72 20.28 -14.06
CA GLN A 40 -3.31 20.15 -15.39
C GLN A 40 -4.84 20.20 -15.27
N ASP A 41 -5.52 20.66 -16.32
CA ASP A 41 -6.98 20.88 -16.33
C ASP A 41 -7.79 19.58 -16.16
N ASP A 42 -7.22 18.45 -16.56
CA ASP A 42 -7.80 17.11 -16.44
C ASP A 42 -7.52 16.43 -15.07
N LEU A 43 -6.69 17.03 -14.23
CA LEU A 43 -6.33 16.51 -12.91
C LEU A 43 -7.14 17.19 -11.81
N THR A 44 -8.09 16.47 -11.22
CA THR A 44 -8.88 16.97 -10.08
C THR A 44 -8.29 16.53 -8.73
N LEU A 45 -8.45 17.35 -7.69
CA LEU A 45 -8.03 17.00 -6.33
C LEU A 45 -8.82 15.80 -5.78
N GLU A 46 -10.08 15.62 -6.20
CA GLU A 46 -10.89 14.46 -5.87
C GLU A 46 -10.27 13.18 -6.42
N SER A 47 -9.74 13.21 -7.64
CA SER A 47 -9.06 12.06 -8.23
C SER A 47 -7.81 11.67 -7.46
N ILE A 48 -7.07 12.65 -6.93
CA ILE A 48 -5.91 12.43 -6.06
C ILE A 48 -6.36 11.87 -4.71
N ALA A 49 -7.39 12.43 -4.08
CA ALA A 49 -7.92 11.95 -2.80
C ALA A 49 -8.40 10.49 -2.85
N ARG A 50 -9.01 10.06 -3.97
CA ARG A 50 -9.41 8.66 -4.20
C ARG A 50 -8.24 7.70 -4.34
N ARG A 51 -7.09 8.16 -4.86
CA ARG A 51 -5.88 7.37 -5.09
C ARG A 51 -4.97 7.26 -3.86
N THR A 52 -5.28 7.97 -2.79
CA THR A 52 -4.44 8.09 -1.58
C THR A 52 -5.14 7.62 -0.30
N PRO A 53 -5.81 6.44 -0.29
CA PRO A 53 -6.41 5.93 0.94
C PRO A 53 -5.32 5.69 2.00
N GLY A 54 -5.63 6.04 3.25
CA GLY A 54 -4.72 5.88 4.38
C GLY A 54 -3.59 6.91 4.48
N PHE A 55 -3.47 7.84 3.52
CA PHE A 55 -2.47 8.92 3.60
C PHE A 55 -2.83 9.90 4.70
N THR A 56 -1.82 10.27 5.49
CA THR A 56 -1.91 11.34 6.47
C THR A 56 -1.79 12.72 5.81
N GLY A 57 -2.07 13.78 6.56
CA GLY A 57 -1.87 15.15 6.07
C GLY A 57 -0.42 15.41 5.63
N ALA A 58 0.56 14.83 6.34
CA ALA A 58 1.97 14.93 5.98
C ALA A 58 2.29 14.22 4.66
N ASP A 59 1.71 13.03 4.45
CA ASP A 59 1.90 12.28 3.20
C ASP A 59 1.31 13.03 2.00
N LEU A 60 0.13 13.63 2.16
CA LEU A 60 -0.52 14.42 1.10
C LEU A 60 0.24 15.71 0.76
N ALA A 61 0.78 16.39 1.77
CA ALA A 61 1.66 17.54 1.55
C ALA A 61 2.93 17.13 0.80
N ASN A 62 3.55 16.03 1.23
CA ASN A 62 4.74 15.47 0.58
C ASN A 62 4.44 15.03 -0.85
N LEU A 63 3.29 14.39 -1.10
CA LEU A 63 2.84 13.96 -2.42
C LEU A 63 2.84 15.12 -3.43
N LEU A 64 2.19 16.21 -3.08
CA LEU A 64 2.11 17.38 -3.96
C LEU A 64 3.47 18.07 -4.15
N ASN A 65 4.36 18.02 -3.15
CA ASN A 65 5.72 18.54 -3.28
C ASN A 65 6.57 17.65 -4.19
N GLU A 66 6.53 16.34 -4.01
CA GLU A 66 7.24 15.40 -4.89
C GLU A 66 6.74 15.49 -6.33
N ALA A 67 5.43 15.60 -6.53
CA ALA A 67 4.83 15.78 -7.85
C ALA A 67 5.31 17.08 -8.51
N ALA A 68 5.39 18.18 -7.76
CA ALA A 68 5.92 19.44 -8.27
C ALA A 68 7.41 19.34 -8.64
N ILE A 69 8.22 18.67 -7.82
CA ILE A 69 9.64 18.41 -8.10
C ILE A 69 9.79 17.57 -9.38
N LEU A 70 8.99 16.50 -9.53
CA LEU A 70 9.02 15.67 -10.73
C LEU A 70 8.60 16.45 -11.98
N THR A 71 7.58 17.30 -11.87
CA THR A 71 7.13 18.19 -12.93
C THR A 71 8.25 19.09 -13.41
N ALA A 72 8.95 19.74 -12.48
CA ALA A 72 10.10 20.61 -12.79
C ALA A 72 11.26 19.83 -13.43
N ARG A 73 11.59 18.65 -12.90
CA ARG A 73 12.63 17.75 -13.46
C ARG A 73 12.31 17.31 -14.89
N ARG A 74 11.02 17.11 -15.19
CA ARG A 74 10.52 16.75 -16.54
C ARG A 74 10.31 17.95 -17.44
N ARG A 75 10.64 19.16 -16.96
CA ARG A 75 10.46 20.42 -17.68
C ARG A 75 9.03 20.65 -18.17
N LYS A 76 8.05 20.28 -17.33
CA LYS A 76 6.62 20.53 -17.57
C LYS A 76 6.17 21.76 -16.79
N ASP A 77 5.10 22.43 -17.25
CA ASP A 77 4.59 23.65 -16.65
C ASP A 77 3.51 23.41 -15.57
N SER A 78 2.98 22.19 -15.51
CA SER A 78 1.91 21.83 -14.59
C SER A 78 1.97 20.34 -14.20
N ILE A 79 1.50 20.03 -12.99
CA ILE A 79 1.45 18.68 -12.43
C ILE A 79 0.35 17.90 -13.14
N GLY A 80 0.68 16.77 -13.73
CA GLY A 80 -0.25 15.86 -14.36
C GLY A 80 -0.41 14.57 -13.54
N ILE A 81 -1.31 13.71 -14.03
CA ILE A 81 -1.61 12.44 -13.38
C ILE A 81 -0.37 11.53 -13.26
N SER A 82 0.52 11.55 -14.25
CA SER A 82 1.74 10.73 -14.22
C SER A 82 2.70 11.16 -13.12
N GLU A 83 2.80 12.47 -12.83
CA GLU A 83 3.63 12.98 -11.73
C GLU A 83 3.04 12.63 -10.38
N ILE A 84 1.70 12.62 -10.25
CA ILE A 84 1.00 12.17 -9.06
C ILE A 84 1.24 10.67 -8.83
N ASP A 85 1.01 9.83 -9.85
CA ASP A 85 1.17 8.38 -9.75
C ASP A 85 2.61 7.98 -9.36
N ASP A 86 3.62 8.61 -9.99
CA ASP A 86 5.02 8.37 -9.65
C ASP A 86 5.39 8.85 -8.24
N SER A 87 4.74 9.93 -7.77
CA SER A 87 4.95 10.43 -6.41
C SER A 87 4.28 9.55 -5.36
N VAL A 88 3.08 9.03 -5.64
CA VAL A 88 2.43 8.02 -4.80
C VAL A 88 3.33 6.79 -4.67
N ASP A 89 3.82 6.26 -5.79
CA ASP A 89 4.74 5.13 -5.80
C ASP A 89 5.98 5.37 -4.94
N ARG A 90 6.54 6.57 -5.04
CA ARG A 90 7.75 6.97 -4.31
C ARG A 90 7.50 7.04 -2.79
N ILE A 91 6.33 7.52 -2.38
CA ILE A 91 5.95 7.60 -0.96
C ILE A 91 5.66 6.22 -0.40
N VAL A 92 4.94 5.38 -1.14
CA VAL A 92 4.51 4.05 -0.68
C VAL A 92 5.63 3.02 -0.74
N ALA A 93 6.35 2.96 -1.87
CA ALA A 93 7.32 1.92 -2.16
C ALA A 93 8.78 2.38 -2.09
N GLY A 94 9.02 3.69 -1.94
CA GLY A 94 10.35 4.28 -1.91
C GLY A 94 10.88 4.68 -3.27
N MET A 95 12.14 5.13 -3.28
CA MET A 95 12.83 5.57 -4.51
C MET A 95 13.03 4.41 -5.47
N GLU A 96 12.99 4.71 -6.77
CA GLU A 96 13.33 3.74 -7.81
C GLU A 96 14.78 3.28 -7.64
N GLY A 97 14.94 1.96 -7.63
CA GLY A 97 16.24 1.30 -7.64
C GLY A 97 16.80 1.16 -9.06
N SER A 98 18.00 0.60 -9.14
CA SER A 98 18.59 0.28 -10.43
C SER A 98 17.74 -0.76 -11.18
N PRO A 99 17.50 -0.57 -12.48
CA PRO A 99 16.74 -1.53 -13.28
C PRO A 99 17.37 -2.92 -13.22
N LEU A 100 16.53 -3.95 -13.18
CA LEU A 100 16.97 -5.33 -13.28
C LEU A 100 17.60 -5.56 -14.65
N THR A 101 18.86 -5.94 -14.67
CA THR A 101 19.64 -6.20 -15.90
C THR A 101 19.53 -7.65 -16.37
N ASP A 102 19.33 -8.59 -15.45
CA ASP A 102 19.19 -10.00 -15.74
C ASP A 102 17.77 -10.35 -16.20
N GLY A 103 17.64 -10.87 -17.41
CA GLY A 103 16.36 -11.24 -18.02
C GLY A 103 15.64 -12.38 -17.28
N ARG A 104 16.38 -13.30 -16.64
CA ARG A 104 15.80 -14.41 -15.87
C ARG A 104 15.16 -13.88 -14.58
N SER A 105 15.89 -13.09 -13.81
CA SER A 105 15.36 -12.48 -12.58
C SER A 105 14.15 -11.58 -12.85
N LYS A 106 14.21 -10.79 -13.93
CA LYS A 106 13.09 -9.95 -14.34
C LYS A 106 11.84 -10.78 -14.68
N ARG A 107 12.03 -11.92 -15.37
CA ARG A 107 10.93 -12.83 -15.70
C ARG A 107 10.35 -13.49 -14.45
N LEU A 108 11.18 -13.97 -13.52
CA LEU A 108 10.72 -14.54 -12.25
C LEU A 108 9.88 -13.54 -11.45
N ILE A 109 10.38 -12.32 -11.30
CA ILE A 109 9.67 -11.25 -10.59
C ILE A 109 8.35 -10.90 -11.30
N ALA A 110 8.35 -10.80 -12.64
CA ALA A 110 7.13 -10.50 -13.38
C ALA A 110 6.04 -11.55 -13.15
N TYR A 111 6.38 -12.84 -13.18
CA TYR A 111 5.41 -13.89 -12.88
C TYR A 111 4.95 -13.88 -11.42
N HIS A 112 5.85 -13.58 -10.49
CA HIS A 112 5.54 -13.43 -9.07
C HIS A 112 4.49 -12.31 -8.86
N GLU A 113 4.75 -11.11 -9.37
CA GLU A 113 3.85 -9.98 -9.23
C GLU A 113 2.49 -10.19 -9.96
N VAL A 114 2.54 -10.79 -11.16
CA VAL A 114 1.31 -11.16 -11.88
C VAL A 114 0.53 -12.23 -11.12
N GLY A 115 1.21 -13.13 -10.41
CA GLY A 115 0.56 -14.11 -9.53
C GLY A 115 -0.29 -13.46 -8.43
N HIS A 116 0.26 -12.46 -7.75
CA HIS A 116 -0.49 -11.65 -6.78
C HIS A 116 -1.69 -10.97 -7.43
N ALA A 117 -1.46 -10.29 -8.55
CA ALA A 117 -2.51 -9.56 -9.26
C ALA A 117 -3.63 -10.49 -9.76
N LEU A 118 -3.27 -11.65 -10.31
CA LEU A 118 -4.23 -12.62 -10.81
C LEU A 118 -5.14 -13.14 -9.70
N ILE A 119 -4.56 -13.58 -8.58
CA ILE A 119 -5.34 -14.07 -7.43
C ILE A 119 -6.18 -12.94 -6.85
N GLY A 120 -5.62 -11.74 -6.66
CA GLY A 120 -6.36 -10.58 -6.17
C GLY A 120 -7.54 -10.19 -7.05
N SER A 121 -7.42 -10.32 -8.38
CA SER A 121 -8.50 -10.03 -9.32
C SER A 121 -9.57 -11.10 -9.38
N LEU A 122 -9.23 -12.38 -9.12
CA LEU A 122 -10.17 -13.51 -9.20
C LEU A 122 -10.90 -13.77 -7.88
N VAL A 123 -10.33 -13.42 -6.75
CA VAL A 123 -10.92 -13.68 -5.44
C VAL A 123 -11.90 -12.57 -5.07
N LYS A 124 -13.19 -12.90 -5.02
CA LYS A 124 -14.30 -11.94 -4.87
C LYS A 124 -14.19 -10.97 -3.68
N ALA A 125 -13.58 -11.37 -2.57
CA ALA A 125 -13.48 -10.54 -1.38
C ALA A 125 -12.11 -9.85 -1.24
N HIS A 126 -11.27 -9.91 -2.27
CA HIS A 126 -9.97 -9.26 -2.28
C HIS A 126 -10.09 -7.78 -2.62
N ASP A 127 -9.18 -6.97 -2.08
CA ASP A 127 -9.05 -5.58 -2.48
C ASP A 127 -8.64 -5.51 -3.97
N PRO A 128 -9.14 -4.55 -4.75
CA PRO A 128 -8.82 -4.44 -6.18
C PRO A 128 -7.35 -4.14 -6.42
N VAL A 129 -6.82 -4.68 -7.52
CA VAL A 129 -5.47 -4.41 -7.99
C VAL A 129 -5.41 -2.98 -8.51
N GLN A 130 -4.57 -2.17 -7.89
CA GLN A 130 -4.34 -0.79 -8.33
C GLN A 130 -3.17 -0.70 -9.31
N LYS A 131 -2.09 -1.41 -9.04
CA LYS A 131 -0.88 -1.35 -9.86
C LYS A 131 -0.05 -2.61 -9.74
N VAL A 132 0.59 -2.98 -10.84
CA VAL A 132 1.63 -4.02 -10.89
C VAL A 132 2.87 -3.43 -11.56
N THR A 133 4.03 -3.60 -10.97
CA THR A 133 5.30 -3.11 -11.54
C THR A 133 6.45 -4.06 -11.24
N VAL A 134 7.38 -4.15 -12.16
CA VAL A 134 8.67 -4.85 -12.02
C VAL A 134 9.83 -3.88 -11.83
N ILE A 135 9.52 -2.59 -11.63
CA ILE A 135 10.54 -1.59 -11.33
C ILE A 135 10.91 -1.73 -9.85
N PRO A 136 12.17 -2.01 -9.51
CA PRO A 136 12.61 -2.12 -8.13
C PRO A 136 12.39 -0.81 -7.37
N ARG A 137 11.88 -0.90 -6.13
CA ARG A 137 11.73 0.25 -5.24
C ARG A 137 12.12 -0.15 -3.82
N GLY A 138 12.99 0.62 -3.20
CA GLY A 138 13.53 0.30 -1.89
C GLY A 138 14.14 -1.11 -1.86
N GLN A 139 13.61 -2.00 -1.04
CA GLN A 139 14.03 -3.40 -0.97
C GLN A 139 13.20 -4.34 -1.86
N ALA A 140 12.07 -3.88 -2.38
CA ALA A 140 11.22 -4.65 -3.27
C ALA A 140 11.77 -4.65 -4.70
N LYS A 141 11.81 -5.82 -5.33
CA LYS A 141 12.26 -5.98 -6.71
C LYS A 141 11.12 -5.86 -7.73
N GLY A 142 9.89 -5.99 -7.27
CA GLY A 142 8.62 -5.73 -7.92
C GLY A 142 7.60 -5.29 -6.89
N LEU A 143 6.42 -4.90 -7.30
CA LEU A 143 5.36 -4.49 -6.42
C LEU A 143 4.00 -4.73 -7.08
N THR A 144 3.13 -5.42 -6.39
CA THR A 144 1.70 -5.47 -6.68
C THR A 144 0.95 -4.75 -5.56
N TRP A 145 0.26 -3.68 -5.91
CA TRP A 145 -0.44 -2.86 -4.95
C TRP A 145 -1.95 -3.05 -5.06
N PHE A 146 -2.55 -3.27 -3.89
CA PHE A 146 -3.98 -3.40 -3.71
C PHE A 146 -4.50 -2.21 -2.89
N THR A 147 -5.61 -1.67 -3.29
CA THR A 147 -6.24 -0.54 -2.59
C THR A 147 -7.70 -0.89 -2.33
N PRO A 148 -8.17 -0.84 -1.08
CA PRO A 148 -9.59 -0.99 -0.79
C PRO A 148 -10.43 0.03 -1.55
N ASP A 149 -11.59 -0.37 -2.09
CA ASP A 149 -12.52 0.54 -2.78
C ASP A 149 -13.13 1.56 -1.82
N ASP A 150 -13.35 1.14 -0.57
CA ASP A 150 -13.93 1.97 0.49
C ASP A 150 -12.98 2.07 1.70
N GLU A 151 -13.09 3.14 2.47
CA GLU A 151 -12.39 3.32 3.75
C GLU A 151 -13.01 2.41 4.82
N GLN A 152 -12.75 1.10 4.70
CA GLN A 152 -13.29 0.10 5.60
C GLN A 152 -12.58 0.14 6.94
N THR A 153 -13.33 0.46 7.98
CA THR A 153 -12.87 0.38 9.37
C THR A 153 -12.85 -1.05 9.92
N LEU A 154 -13.67 -1.95 9.34
CA LEU A 154 -13.79 -3.33 9.78
C LEU A 154 -13.49 -4.28 8.62
N VAL A 155 -12.68 -5.29 8.90
CA VAL A 155 -12.27 -6.31 7.93
C VAL A 155 -12.89 -7.66 8.29
N SER A 156 -13.62 -8.25 7.37
CA SER A 156 -14.28 -9.54 7.56
C SER A 156 -13.29 -10.72 7.47
N ARG A 157 -13.70 -11.88 8.01
CA ARG A 157 -12.96 -13.15 7.87
C ARG A 157 -12.72 -13.52 6.39
N ALA A 158 -13.69 -13.23 5.52
CA ALA A 158 -13.59 -13.51 4.08
C ALA A 158 -12.51 -12.64 3.43
N GLN A 159 -12.45 -11.36 3.77
CA GLN A 159 -11.44 -10.43 3.27
C GLN A 159 -10.03 -10.78 3.77
N LEU A 160 -9.87 -11.16 5.05
CA LEU A 160 -8.56 -11.60 5.56
C LEU A 160 -8.08 -12.87 4.83
N LYS A 161 -8.97 -13.84 4.60
CA LYS A 161 -8.63 -15.02 3.80
C LYS A 161 -8.28 -14.67 2.36
N ALA A 162 -9.00 -13.73 1.75
CA ALA A 162 -8.71 -13.26 0.39
C ALA A 162 -7.33 -12.62 0.32
N ARG A 163 -6.98 -11.74 1.26
CA ARG A 163 -5.65 -11.12 1.36
C ARG A 163 -4.54 -12.16 1.55
N ILE A 164 -4.76 -13.21 2.36
CA ILE A 164 -3.82 -14.33 2.50
C ILE A 164 -3.65 -15.06 1.15
N MET A 165 -4.73 -15.34 0.43
CA MET A 165 -4.65 -15.98 -0.89
C MET A 165 -3.91 -15.09 -1.89
N GLY A 166 -4.18 -13.78 -1.91
CA GLY A 166 -3.47 -12.83 -2.75
C GLY A 166 -1.97 -12.80 -2.46
N ALA A 167 -1.61 -12.74 -1.18
CA ALA A 167 -0.20 -12.75 -0.76
C ALA A 167 0.53 -14.05 -1.14
N LEU A 168 -0.15 -15.18 -1.20
CA LEU A 168 0.43 -16.46 -1.64
C LEU A 168 0.50 -16.59 -3.17
N GLY A 169 -0.17 -15.71 -3.91
CA GLY A 169 -0.27 -15.74 -5.37
C GLY A 169 1.08 -15.72 -6.08
N GLY A 170 2.01 -14.87 -5.63
CA GLY A 170 3.34 -14.77 -6.20
C GLY A 170 4.11 -16.08 -6.11
N ARG A 171 4.11 -16.68 -4.92
CA ARG A 171 4.75 -17.96 -4.68
C ARG A 171 4.13 -19.10 -5.49
N ALA A 172 2.81 -19.13 -5.59
CA ALA A 172 2.11 -20.13 -6.38
C ALA A 172 2.44 -20.00 -7.87
N ALA A 173 2.57 -18.76 -8.38
CA ALA A 173 2.97 -18.52 -9.76
C ALA A 173 4.41 -19.03 -10.05
N GLU A 174 5.36 -18.83 -9.13
CA GLU A 174 6.71 -19.39 -9.27
C GLU A 174 6.67 -20.92 -9.37
N ASP A 175 5.92 -21.59 -8.48
CA ASP A 175 5.82 -23.06 -8.45
C ASP A 175 5.21 -23.63 -9.73
N VAL A 176 4.12 -23.01 -10.21
CA VAL A 176 3.39 -23.47 -11.41
C VAL A 176 4.19 -23.26 -12.69
N VAL A 177 4.88 -22.11 -12.82
CA VAL A 177 5.53 -21.72 -14.07
C VAL A 177 6.96 -22.28 -14.18
N PHE A 178 7.70 -22.28 -13.08
CA PHE A 178 9.13 -22.65 -13.09
C PHE A 178 9.40 -23.98 -12.39
N GLY A 179 8.45 -24.52 -11.65
CA GLY A 179 8.58 -25.76 -10.90
C GLY A 179 9.24 -25.57 -9.53
N LYS A 180 9.07 -26.58 -8.66
CA LYS A 180 9.49 -26.54 -7.25
C LYS A 180 10.97 -26.26 -7.02
N GLY A 181 11.83 -26.68 -7.94
CA GLY A 181 13.29 -26.47 -7.85
C GLY A 181 13.74 -25.03 -8.10
N GLU A 182 12.91 -24.23 -8.75
CA GLU A 182 13.22 -22.85 -9.15
C GLU A 182 12.54 -21.78 -8.27
N ILE A 183 11.89 -22.21 -7.21
CA ILE A 183 11.26 -21.35 -6.23
C ILE A 183 12.28 -20.45 -5.56
N THR A 184 11.97 -19.15 -5.44
CA THR A 184 12.91 -18.15 -4.93
C THR A 184 12.62 -17.73 -3.49
N THR A 185 13.56 -16.98 -2.91
CA THR A 185 13.38 -16.33 -1.60
C THR A 185 12.50 -15.08 -1.68
N GLY A 186 12.02 -14.71 -2.88
CA GLY A 186 11.23 -13.49 -3.11
C GLY A 186 9.97 -13.40 -2.25
N ALA A 187 9.29 -14.52 -2.07
CA ALA A 187 8.08 -14.61 -1.26
C ALA A 187 8.29 -14.53 0.28
N GLY A 188 9.51 -14.23 0.76
CA GLY A 188 9.80 -14.22 2.20
C GLY A 188 8.95 -13.20 2.98
N GLY A 189 8.75 -12.01 2.42
CA GLY A 189 7.88 -10.98 3.00
C GLY A 189 6.41 -11.39 3.01
N ASP A 190 5.94 -12.02 1.93
CA ASP A 190 4.57 -12.50 1.80
C ASP A 190 4.25 -13.56 2.86
N PHE A 191 5.17 -14.50 3.07
CA PHE A 191 5.01 -15.51 4.13
C PHE A 191 4.97 -14.90 5.53
N GLN A 192 5.77 -13.88 5.81
CA GLN A 192 5.73 -13.17 7.09
C GLN A 192 4.37 -12.49 7.29
N GLN A 193 3.87 -11.82 6.25
CA GLN A 193 2.57 -11.16 6.27
C GLN A 193 1.44 -12.18 6.44
N VAL A 194 1.44 -13.28 5.71
CA VAL A 194 0.46 -14.38 5.81
C VAL A 194 0.48 -14.98 7.21
N ALA A 195 1.65 -15.29 7.76
CA ALA A 195 1.79 -15.86 9.11
C ALA A 195 1.26 -14.89 10.17
N SER A 196 1.56 -13.59 10.05
CA SER A 196 1.05 -12.56 10.97
C SER A 196 -0.47 -12.46 10.91
N MET A 197 -1.06 -12.35 9.70
CA MET A 197 -2.52 -12.31 9.53
C MET A 197 -3.20 -13.57 10.08
N ALA A 198 -2.69 -14.75 9.73
CA ALA A 198 -3.27 -16.01 10.18
C ALA A 198 -3.20 -16.13 11.72
N ARG A 199 -2.09 -15.74 12.33
CA ARG A 199 -1.96 -15.70 13.80
C ARG A 199 -3.00 -14.77 14.43
N GLN A 200 -3.12 -13.52 13.94
CA GLN A 200 -4.11 -12.58 14.46
C GLN A 200 -5.54 -13.07 14.29
N MET A 201 -5.87 -13.74 13.18
CA MET A 201 -7.19 -14.37 12.98
C MET A 201 -7.52 -15.37 14.08
N VAL A 202 -6.54 -16.14 14.52
CA VAL A 202 -6.72 -17.16 15.56
C VAL A 202 -6.69 -16.56 16.95
N THR A 203 -5.62 -15.78 17.28
CA THR A 203 -5.33 -15.38 18.67
C THR A 203 -6.08 -14.14 19.11
N ARG A 204 -6.40 -13.24 18.18
CA ARG A 204 -6.97 -11.92 18.49
C ARG A 204 -8.42 -11.75 18.06
N PHE A 205 -8.76 -12.27 16.87
CA PHE A 205 -10.08 -12.01 16.29
C PHE A 205 -11.07 -13.17 16.46
N GLY A 206 -10.67 -14.31 17.06
CA GLY A 206 -11.54 -15.48 17.25
C GLY A 206 -12.10 -16.04 15.94
N MET A 207 -11.37 -15.89 14.83
CA MET A 207 -11.83 -16.26 13.48
C MET A 207 -11.37 -17.66 13.05
N SER A 208 -11.05 -18.53 14.00
CA SER A 208 -10.68 -19.93 13.77
C SER A 208 -11.85 -20.88 14.04
N ASN A 209 -11.60 -22.19 13.87
CA ASN A 209 -12.56 -23.23 14.25
C ASN A 209 -12.61 -23.47 15.77
N LEU A 210 -11.71 -22.85 16.56
CA LEU A 210 -11.73 -22.89 18.01
C LEU A 210 -12.83 -22.00 18.63
N GLY A 211 -13.48 -21.18 17.79
CA GLY A 211 -14.53 -20.26 18.22
C GLY A 211 -13.99 -18.87 18.63
N PRO A 212 -14.83 -18.04 19.28
CA PRO A 212 -14.50 -16.67 19.66
C PRO A 212 -13.60 -16.63 20.90
N ILE A 213 -12.35 -17.06 20.74
CA ILE A 213 -11.33 -17.09 21.80
C ILE A 213 -10.30 -16.00 21.50
N ALA A 214 -9.90 -15.23 22.51
CA ALA A 214 -8.72 -14.37 22.49
C ALA A 214 -7.63 -15.02 23.36
N LEU A 215 -6.44 -15.20 22.78
CA LEU A 215 -5.30 -15.85 23.43
C LEU A 215 -4.18 -14.88 23.81
N GLU A 216 -4.36 -13.59 23.50
CA GLU A 216 -3.44 -12.47 23.79
C GLU A 216 -4.16 -11.32 24.50
#